data_4f8ac9ca9291bddcd0af53f30d47df91
#
_entry.id   4f8ac9ca9291bddcd0af53f30d47df91
#
_cell.length_a   1.000
_cell.length_b   1.000
_cell.length_c   1.000
_cell.angle_alpha   90.00
_cell.angle_beta   90.00
_cell.angle_gamma   90.00
#
_symmetry.space_group_name_H-M   'P 1'
#
loop_
_entity.id
_entity.type
_entity.pdbx_description
1 polymer ?
#
loop_
_entity_poly.entity_id
_entity_poly.type
_entity_poly.pdbx_seq_one_letter_code
_entity_poly.pdbx_strand_id
1 'polypeptide(L)'
;MKAGRNKTIDLSVEEGKTYLDKCISISKPTDLQSVINRTILGDTFSILPLLPTKFVDLLIADPPYNLDKDFNGKKFKKTSDEMYEEYTELWIKSVLPLLKEDATIYVCCDWQSSPTIGKVLKKYFYIQNRITWQREKGRGALSNWKNGMEDIWFATVSKHYTFNVDKVKVRRKVIAPYKIDGKPKDWEETAEGNFRNTYPSNFWDDISIPYWSMPENTAHPTQKPEKLIAKLILA
;
A
#
# COMPACT_ATOMS: atom_id res chain seq x y z
N MET A 1 -26.09 -19.46 -4.04
CA MET A 1 -25.71 -19.46 -2.60
C MET A 1 -24.20 -19.53 -2.48
N LYS A 2 -23.58 -18.70 -1.62
CA LYS A 2 -22.15 -18.80 -1.33
C LYS A 2 -21.87 -20.09 -0.55
N ALA A 3 -20.70 -20.72 -0.81
CA ALA A 3 -20.25 -21.83 0.01
C ALA A 3 -20.04 -21.37 1.46
N GLY A 4 -20.31 -22.23 2.46
CA GLY A 4 -20.26 -21.86 3.88
C GLY A 4 -18.91 -21.31 4.38
N ARG A 5 -17.80 -21.56 3.65
CA ARG A 5 -16.47 -20.98 3.92
C ARG A 5 -16.23 -19.64 3.24
N ASN A 6 -17.13 -19.19 2.36
CA ASN A 6 -16.95 -17.92 1.65
C ASN A 6 -17.36 -16.76 2.57
N LYS A 7 -16.36 -15.95 2.98
CA LYS A 7 -16.50 -14.79 3.86
C LYS A 7 -16.44 -13.48 3.10
N THR A 8 -16.41 -13.50 1.76
CA THR A 8 -16.38 -12.27 0.96
C THR A 8 -17.49 -11.32 1.38
N ILE A 9 -17.14 -10.09 1.69
CA ILE A 9 -18.08 -9.03 2.02
C ILE A 9 -18.87 -8.69 0.76
N ASP A 10 -20.17 -8.89 0.79
CA ASP A 10 -21.12 -8.44 -0.22
C ASP A 10 -22.07 -7.42 0.40
N LEU A 11 -22.37 -6.40 -0.34
CA LEU A 11 -23.32 -5.36 0.05
C LEU A 11 -24.53 -5.43 -0.87
N SER A 12 -25.72 -5.30 -0.30
CA SER A 12 -26.92 -4.97 -1.07
C SER A 12 -26.81 -3.56 -1.65
N VAL A 13 -27.68 -3.22 -2.58
CA VAL A 13 -27.72 -1.86 -3.16
C VAL A 13 -28.02 -0.83 -2.09
N GLU A 14 -28.92 -1.14 -1.16
CA GLU A 14 -29.31 -0.26 -0.05
C GLU A 14 -28.15 -0.04 0.93
N GLU A 15 -27.46 -1.11 1.33
CA GLU A 15 -26.28 -1.00 2.17
C GLU A 15 -25.17 -0.19 1.47
N GLY A 16 -24.94 -0.43 0.17
CA GLY A 16 -23.99 0.34 -0.63
C GLY A 16 -24.30 1.84 -0.64
N LYS A 17 -25.58 2.22 -0.82
CA LYS A 17 -26.02 3.62 -0.71
C LYS A 17 -25.76 4.19 0.67
N THR A 18 -26.08 3.46 1.74
CA THR A 18 -25.82 3.89 3.12
C THR A 18 -24.34 4.19 3.39
N TYR A 19 -23.42 3.43 2.78
CA TYR A 19 -21.99 3.71 2.89
C TYR A 19 -21.57 4.90 2.02
N LEU A 20 -22.11 5.04 0.82
CA LEU A 20 -21.85 6.21 -0.04
C LEU A 20 -22.31 7.51 0.60
N ASP A 21 -23.45 7.51 1.28
CA ASP A 21 -24.00 8.68 2.00
C ASP A 21 -23.11 9.14 3.17
N LYS A 22 -22.22 8.26 3.68
CA LYS A 22 -21.21 8.62 4.69
C LYS A 22 -19.98 9.28 4.10
N CYS A 23 -19.77 9.17 2.79
CA CYS A 23 -18.67 9.85 2.10
C CYS A 23 -19.00 11.33 1.95
N ILE A 24 -17.99 12.17 2.10
CA ILE A 24 -18.14 13.60 1.84
C ILE A 24 -17.70 13.94 0.43
N SER A 25 -18.31 14.97 -0.16
CA SER A 25 -17.89 15.58 -1.42
C SER A 25 -17.36 16.97 -1.14
N ILE A 26 -16.25 17.33 -1.78
CA ILE A 26 -15.59 18.63 -1.62
C ILE A 26 -15.72 19.40 -2.94
N SER A 27 -16.35 20.58 -2.90
CA SER A 27 -16.56 21.44 -4.06
C SER A 27 -15.99 22.85 -3.90
N LYS A 28 -15.42 23.16 -2.73
CA LYS A 28 -14.79 24.47 -2.41
C LYS A 28 -13.65 24.23 -1.41
N PRO A 29 -12.69 25.17 -1.31
CA PRO A 29 -11.62 25.10 -0.31
C PRO A 29 -12.17 24.83 1.08
N THR A 30 -11.53 23.89 1.79
CA THR A 30 -12.01 23.39 3.08
C THR A 30 -10.90 23.40 4.12
N ASP A 31 -11.27 23.32 5.39
CA ASP A 31 -10.35 23.25 6.52
C ASP A 31 -10.06 21.79 6.92
N LEU A 32 -9.04 21.63 7.80
CA LEU A 32 -8.58 20.33 8.26
C LEU A 32 -9.66 19.56 9.04
N GLN A 33 -10.44 20.24 9.86
CA GLN A 33 -11.47 19.59 10.71
C GLN A 33 -12.56 18.93 9.86
N SER A 34 -12.84 19.52 8.70
CA SER A 34 -13.85 19.01 7.76
C SER A 34 -13.42 17.71 7.05
N VAL A 35 -12.12 17.40 7.01
CA VAL A 35 -11.57 16.24 6.27
C VAL A 35 -10.95 15.15 7.15
N ILE A 36 -10.64 15.45 8.42
CA ILE A 36 -10.11 14.46 9.36
C ILE A 36 -11.11 13.31 9.57
N ASN A 37 -10.61 12.07 9.50
CA ASN A 37 -11.39 10.84 9.67
C ASN A 37 -12.59 10.74 8.69
N ARG A 38 -12.45 11.31 7.48
CA ARG A 38 -13.49 11.26 6.45
C ARG A 38 -13.03 10.46 5.24
N THR A 39 -13.99 9.78 4.62
CA THR A 39 -13.84 9.26 3.27
C THR A 39 -14.37 10.29 2.30
N ILE A 40 -13.50 10.73 1.38
CA ILE A 40 -13.83 11.74 0.37
C ILE A 40 -14.08 11.01 -0.95
N LEU A 41 -15.26 11.24 -1.54
CA LEU A 41 -15.64 10.68 -2.83
C LEU A 41 -15.58 11.75 -3.91
N GLY A 42 -14.79 11.49 -4.96
CA GLY A 42 -14.71 12.36 -6.12
C GLY A 42 -13.45 12.18 -6.94
N ASP A 43 -13.27 12.99 -7.95
CA ASP A 43 -12.07 13.02 -8.78
C ASP A 43 -10.90 13.62 -8.00
N THR A 44 -9.80 12.89 -7.93
CA THR A 44 -8.62 13.28 -7.14
C THR A 44 -8.04 14.61 -7.58
N PHE A 45 -7.91 14.84 -8.88
CA PHE A 45 -7.32 16.08 -9.40
C PHE A 45 -8.17 17.32 -9.13
N SER A 46 -9.48 17.14 -9.08
CA SER A 46 -10.43 18.21 -8.74
C SER A 46 -10.45 18.51 -7.25
N ILE A 47 -10.20 17.52 -6.39
CA ILE A 47 -10.32 17.63 -4.93
C ILE A 47 -9.03 18.10 -4.28
N LEU A 48 -7.86 17.57 -4.67
CA LEU A 48 -6.59 17.87 -3.99
C LEU A 48 -6.30 19.38 -3.86
N PRO A 49 -6.58 20.24 -4.87
CA PRO A 49 -6.36 21.69 -4.73
C PRO A 49 -7.26 22.38 -3.72
N LEU A 50 -8.33 21.73 -3.27
CA LEU A 50 -9.31 22.26 -2.32
C LEU A 50 -9.00 21.83 -0.88
N LEU A 51 -8.04 20.94 -0.67
CA LEU A 51 -7.61 20.48 0.64
C LEU A 51 -6.64 21.46 1.30
N PRO A 52 -6.55 21.45 2.64
CA PRO A 52 -5.54 22.24 3.37
C PRO A 52 -4.11 21.88 2.94
N THR A 53 -3.19 22.82 3.05
CA THR A 53 -1.78 22.55 2.78
C THR A 53 -1.04 22.02 4.02
N LYS A 54 0.06 21.28 3.82
CA LYS A 54 1.00 20.83 4.87
C LYS A 54 0.33 20.13 6.07
N PHE A 55 -0.62 19.24 5.80
CA PHE A 55 -1.32 18.52 6.87
C PHE A 55 -1.10 17.00 6.85
N VAL A 56 -0.58 16.46 5.75
CA VAL A 56 -0.40 15.01 5.56
C VAL A 56 0.96 14.59 6.12
N ASP A 57 0.95 13.72 7.13
CA ASP A 57 2.16 13.08 7.69
C ASP A 57 2.55 11.82 6.91
N LEU A 58 1.54 11.08 6.43
CA LEU A 58 1.71 9.82 5.71
C LEU A 58 0.77 9.76 4.51
N LEU A 59 1.34 9.59 3.32
CA LEU A 59 0.61 9.29 2.09
C LEU A 59 0.81 7.82 1.71
N ILE A 60 -0.27 7.05 1.56
CA ILE A 60 -0.26 5.74 0.95
C ILE A 60 -1.08 5.84 -0.34
N ALA A 61 -0.42 5.77 -1.48
CA ALA A 61 -1.04 5.89 -2.79
C ALA A 61 -1.07 4.54 -3.52
N ASP A 62 -2.23 4.19 -4.07
CA ASP A 62 -2.44 3.03 -4.94
C ASP A 62 -3.03 3.53 -6.27
N PRO A 63 -2.21 4.22 -7.10
CA PRO A 63 -2.67 4.81 -8.36
C PRO A 63 -3.02 3.72 -9.38
N PRO A 64 -3.80 4.03 -10.42
CA PRO A 64 -3.96 3.13 -11.56
C PRO A 64 -2.60 2.73 -12.15
N TYR A 65 -2.37 1.42 -12.25
CA TYR A 65 -1.17 0.89 -12.92
C TYR A 65 -1.32 0.99 -14.43
N ASN A 66 -0.22 1.14 -15.15
CA ASN A 66 -0.23 1.22 -16.63
C ASN A 66 -0.53 -0.14 -17.28
N LEU A 67 -1.73 -0.67 -17.06
CA LEU A 67 -2.18 -1.98 -17.50
C LEU A 67 -3.54 -1.89 -18.20
N ASP A 68 -3.76 -2.79 -19.18
CA ASP A 68 -5.10 -3.03 -19.70
C ASP A 68 -5.92 -3.76 -18.62
N LYS A 69 -6.90 -3.08 -18.04
CA LYS A 69 -7.79 -3.67 -17.03
C LYS A 69 -9.20 -3.14 -17.14
N ASP A 70 -10.16 -4.04 -16.86
CA ASP A 70 -11.56 -3.69 -16.68
C ASP A 70 -11.91 -3.84 -15.19
N PHE A 71 -12.34 -2.75 -14.57
CA PHE A 71 -12.85 -2.71 -13.21
C PHE A 71 -14.37 -2.52 -13.24
N ASN A 72 -15.11 -3.62 -13.38
CA ASN A 72 -16.58 -3.61 -13.40
C ASN A 72 -17.18 -2.61 -14.41
N GLY A 73 -16.65 -2.60 -15.65
CA GLY A 73 -17.11 -1.74 -16.73
C GLY A 73 -16.28 -0.45 -16.91
N LYS A 74 -15.43 -0.07 -15.97
CA LYS A 74 -14.43 1.00 -16.18
C LYS A 74 -13.15 0.39 -16.77
N LYS A 75 -12.92 0.64 -18.06
CA LYS A 75 -11.77 0.13 -18.78
C LYS A 75 -10.60 1.10 -18.68
N PHE A 76 -9.50 0.62 -18.13
CA PHE A 76 -8.21 1.30 -18.21
C PHE A 76 -7.43 0.68 -19.36
N LYS A 77 -6.89 1.54 -20.24
CA LYS A 77 -6.00 1.12 -21.33
C LYS A 77 -4.57 1.45 -20.98
N LYS A 78 -3.67 0.54 -21.29
CA LYS A 78 -2.23 0.79 -21.21
C LYS A 78 -1.89 1.93 -22.17
N THR A 79 -1.10 2.87 -21.68
CA THR A 79 -0.54 3.99 -22.44
C THR A 79 0.96 3.79 -22.69
N SER A 80 1.60 4.68 -23.44
CA SER A 80 3.07 4.69 -23.53
C SER A 80 3.69 5.00 -22.16
N ASP A 81 4.96 4.64 -21.98
CA ASP A 81 5.67 4.90 -20.72
C ASP A 81 5.83 6.41 -20.49
N GLU A 82 5.96 7.22 -21.54
CA GLU A 82 6.04 8.68 -21.47
C GLU A 82 4.72 9.26 -20.96
N MET A 83 3.59 8.85 -21.51
CA MET A 83 2.27 9.31 -21.06
C MET A 83 2.01 8.90 -19.61
N TYR A 84 2.45 7.71 -19.21
CA TYR A 84 2.31 7.26 -17.84
C TYR A 84 3.25 8.02 -16.89
N GLU A 85 4.45 8.41 -17.34
CA GLU A 85 5.35 9.29 -16.61
C GLU A 85 4.71 10.68 -16.38
N GLU A 86 4.13 11.27 -17.42
CA GLU A 86 3.41 12.55 -17.32
C GLU A 86 2.24 12.48 -16.34
N TYR A 87 1.42 11.43 -16.44
CA TYR A 87 0.33 11.17 -15.49
C TYR A 87 0.84 11.03 -14.07
N THR A 88 1.92 10.27 -13.88
CA THR A 88 2.54 10.06 -12.55
C THR A 88 3.07 11.36 -11.99
N GLU A 89 3.74 12.16 -12.81
CA GLU A 89 4.24 13.47 -12.40
C GLU A 89 3.12 14.44 -12.05
N LEU A 90 2.02 14.41 -12.79
CA LEU A 90 0.86 15.27 -12.54
C LEU A 90 0.25 15.01 -11.16
N TRP A 91 -0.05 13.75 -10.80
CA TRP A 91 -0.64 13.48 -9.49
C TRP A 91 0.35 13.71 -8.34
N ILE A 92 1.66 13.43 -8.54
CA ILE A 92 2.69 13.74 -7.53
C ILE A 92 2.73 15.25 -7.27
N LYS A 93 2.77 16.08 -8.30
CA LYS A 93 2.72 17.54 -8.15
C LYS A 93 1.45 18.01 -7.43
N SER A 94 0.33 17.34 -7.65
CA SER A 94 -0.94 17.69 -7.02
C SER A 94 -0.96 17.37 -5.51
N VAL A 95 -0.22 16.37 -5.04
CA VAL A 95 -0.17 16.02 -3.61
C VAL A 95 0.94 16.78 -2.85
N LEU A 96 1.98 17.27 -3.52
CA LEU A 96 3.10 17.97 -2.87
C LEU A 96 2.69 19.08 -1.89
N PRO A 97 1.74 19.99 -2.24
CA PRO A 97 1.34 21.07 -1.33
C PRO A 97 0.71 20.57 -0.02
N LEU A 98 0.18 19.34 -0.01
CA LEU A 98 -0.52 18.75 1.14
C LEU A 98 0.44 18.12 2.15
N LEU A 99 1.65 17.73 1.70
CA LEU A 99 2.61 16.98 2.50
C LEU A 99 3.33 17.91 3.49
N LYS A 100 3.52 17.44 4.71
CA LYS A 100 4.43 18.07 5.68
C LYS A 100 5.88 17.88 5.26
N GLU A 101 6.78 18.67 5.88
CA GLU A 101 8.21 18.65 5.56
C GLU A 101 8.93 17.35 5.95
N ASP A 102 8.35 16.61 6.90
CA ASP A 102 8.82 15.31 7.38
C ASP A 102 7.93 14.13 6.93
N ALA A 103 7.01 14.40 5.98
CA ALA A 103 6.05 13.40 5.53
C ALA A 103 6.71 12.20 4.85
N THR A 104 6.08 11.03 5.07
CA THR A 104 6.42 9.75 4.44
C THR A 104 5.43 9.43 3.32
N ILE A 105 5.94 8.83 2.24
CA ILE A 105 5.17 8.48 1.06
C ILE A 105 5.41 7.01 0.71
N TYR A 106 4.33 6.23 0.59
CA TYR A 106 4.34 4.90 0.02
C TYR A 106 3.52 4.89 -1.26
N VAL A 107 4.08 4.36 -2.35
CA VAL A 107 3.40 4.26 -3.64
C VAL A 107 3.40 2.81 -4.11
N CYS A 108 2.22 2.21 -4.18
CA CYS A 108 2.03 0.86 -4.70
C CYS A 108 2.10 0.85 -6.23
N CYS A 109 2.70 -0.20 -6.80
CA CYS A 109 2.76 -0.40 -8.24
C CYS A 109 3.04 -1.87 -8.60
N ASP A 110 2.75 -2.23 -9.82
CA ASP A 110 3.24 -3.49 -10.39
C ASP A 110 4.68 -3.35 -10.89
N TRP A 111 5.30 -4.48 -11.22
CA TRP A 111 6.70 -4.50 -11.68
C TRP A 111 6.93 -3.73 -13.00
N GLN A 112 5.91 -3.62 -13.88
CA GLN A 112 6.03 -2.90 -15.16
C GLN A 112 6.00 -1.39 -14.95
N SER A 113 5.12 -0.91 -14.08
CA SER A 113 4.98 0.53 -13.75
C SER A 113 6.06 1.02 -12.79
N SER A 114 6.67 0.11 -12.02
CA SER A 114 7.65 0.42 -10.97
C SER A 114 8.84 1.29 -11.44
N PRO A 115 9.47 1.04 -12.61
CA PRO A 115 10.57 1.88 -13.09
C PRO A 115 10.14 3.34 -13.34
N THR A 116 8.98 3.55 -13.97
CA THR A 116 8.44 4.88 -14.27
C THR A 116 8.11 5.63 -12.99
N ILE A 117 7.39 4.99 -12.06
CA ILE A 117 7.07 5.58 -10.76
C ILE A 117 8.34 5.94 -10.00
N GLY A 118 9.32 5.03 -9.91
CA GLY A 118 10.58 5.30 -9.23
C GLY A 118 11.38 6.44 -9.87
N LYS A 119 11.36 6.56 -11.19
CA LYS A 119 11.98 7.68 -11.93
C LYS A 119 11.36 9.02 -11.53
N VAL A 120 10.02 9.09 -11.50
CA VAL A 120 9.32 10.34 -11.15
C VAL A 120 9.48 10.67 -9.67
N LEU A 121 9.33 9.70 -8.77
CA LEU A 121 9.51 9.93 -7.34
C LEU A 121 10.88 10.54 -7.00
N LYS A 122 11.96 10.10 -7.67
CA LYS A 122 13.32 10.65 -7.48
C LYS A 122 13.46 12.13 -7.83
N LYS A 123 12.55 12.71 -8.63
CA LYS A 123 12.56 14.14 -8.96
C LYS A 123 12.08 15.00 -7.79
N TYR A 124 11.24 14.44 -6.89
CA TYR A 124 10.51 15.19 -5.87
C TYR A 124 10.82 14.79 -4.44
N PHE A 125 11.33 13.57 -4.23
CA PHE A 125 11.45 12.94 -2.92
C PHE A 125 12.80 12.25 -2.73
N TYR A 126 13.16 12.05 -1.46
CA TYR A 126 14.24 11.17 -1.07
C TYR A 126 13.73 9.73 -1.07
N ILE A 127 14.26 8.91 -1.97
CA ILE A 127 13.94 7.48 -1.99
C ILE A 127 14.65 6.79 -0.85
N GLN A 128 13.89 6.16 0.03
CA GLN A 128 14.41 5.38 1.14
C GLN A 128 14.57 3.91 0.78
N ASN A 129 13.56 3.32 0.13
CA ASN A 129 13.60 1.91 -0.26
C ASN A 129 12.58 1.60 -1.37
N ARG A 130 12.73 0.42 -1.96
CA ARG A 130 11.70 -0.26 -2.73
C ARG A 130 11.39 -1.57 -2.04
N ILE A 131 10.15 -1.73 -1.58
CA ILE A 131 9.65 -2.93 -0.94
C ILE A 131 9.01 -3.80 -2.02
N THR A 132 9.38 -5.08 -2.09
CA THR A 132 8.75 -6.06 -2.96
C THR A 132 7.84 -6.94 -2.11
N TRP A 133 6.55 -6.87 -2.37
CA TRP A 133 5.56 -7.73 -1.74
C TRP A 133 5.33 -8.97 -2.60
N GLN A 134 5.60 -10.16 -2.07
CA GLN A 134 5.29 -11.42 -2.72
C GLN A 134 3.78 -11.61 -2.74
N ARG A 135 3.24 -11.71 -3.95
CA ARG A 135 1.82 -11.85 -4.21
C ARG A 135 1.55 -13.12 -4.97
N GLU A 136 1.18 -14.18 -4.28
CA GLU A 136 0.79 -15.40 -4.94
C GLU A 136 -0.65 -15.34 -5.44
N LYS A 137 -0.85 -15.17 -6.72
CA LYS A 137 -2.15 -15.23 -7.36
C LYS A 137 -2.07 -15.77 -8.78
N GLY A 138 -3.09 -16.51 -9.16
CA GLY A 138 -3.30 -16.96 -10.53
C GLY A 138 -2.49 -18.20 -10.95
N ARG A 139 -2.77 -18.66 -12.14
CA ARG A 139 -2.12 -19.79 -12.79
C ARG A 139 -0.77 -19.36 -13.36
N GLY A 140 0.14 -20.30 -13.57
CA GLY A 140 1.41 -20.02 -14.23
C GLY A 140 1.23 -19.55 -15.67
N ALA A 141 2.23 -18.85 -16.19
CA ALA A 141 2.32 -18.49 -17.59
C ALA A 141 2.98 -19.64 -18.39
N LEU A 142 2.55 -19.83 -19.62
CA LEU A 142 3.12 -20.89 -20.47
C LEU A 142 4.41 -20.46 -21.16
N SER A 143 4.58 -19.16 -21.46
CA SER A 143 5.70 -18.60 -22.23
C SER A 143 6.55 -17.59 -21.47
N ASN A 144 6.27 -17.38 -20.19
CA ASN A 144 7.01 -16.45 -19.34
C ASN A 144 6.88 -16.84 -17.86
N TRP A 145 7.64 -16.18 -16.99
CA TRP A 145 7.52 -16.35 -15.54
C TRP A 145 6.20 -15.78 -15.03
N LYS A 146 5.56 -16.50 -14.10
CA LYS A 146 4.37 -16.03 -13.40
C LYS A 146 4.67 -14.74 -12.63
N ASN A 147 3.86 -13.70 -12.85
CA ASN A 147 3.94 -12.51 -12.02
C ASN A 147 3.46 -12.83 -10.59
N GLY A 148 4.38 -12.80 -9.63
CA GLY A 148 4.14 -13.13 -8.23
C GLY A 148 4.49 -11.99 -7.28
N MET A 149 4.61 -10.74 -7.76
CA MET A 149 5.04 -9.61 -6.92
C MET A 149 4.34 -8.30 -7.28
N GLU A 150 4.29 -7.41 -6.30
CA GLU A 150 4.04 -5.97 -6.47
C GLU A 150 5.13 -5.20 -5.71
N ASP A 151 5.42 -3.99 -6.17
CA ASP A 151 6.37 -3.09 -5.52
C ASP A 151 5.64 -2.00 -4.73
N ILE A 152 6.29 -1.54 -3.66
CA ILE A 152 5.87 -0.37 -2.90
C ILE A 152 7.11 0.53 -2.75
N TRP A 153 7.09 1.69 -3.38
CA TRP A 153 8.13 2.67 -3.21
C TRP A 153 7.97 3.38 -1.88
N PHE A 154 9.04 3.39 -1.08
CA PHE A 154 9.14 4.15 0.17
C PHE A 154 9.99 5.38 -0.09
N ALA A 155 9.39 6.54 0.08
CA ALA A 155 10.02 7.83 -0.13
C ALA A 155 9.65 8.81 1.00
N THR A 156 10.42 9.89 1.16
CA THR A 156 10.18 10.92 2.18
C THR A 156 10.38 12.31 1.59
N VAL A 157 9.68 13.31 2.13
CA VAL A 157 9.83 14.70 1.69
C VAL A 157 11.21 15.25 2.04
N SER A 158 11.76 14.86 3.19
CA SER A 158 13.09 15.27 3.64
C SER A 158 13.89 14.08 4.18
N LYS A 159 15.11 14.33 4.63
CA LYS A 159 15.95 13.33 5.32
C LYS A 159 15.51 13.10 6.78
N HIS A 160 14.70 14.00 7.33
CA HIS A 160 14.13 13.87 8.66
C HIS A 160 12.71 13.32 8.51
N TYR A 161 12.47 12.11 8.98
CA TYR A 161 11.18 11.44 8.90
C TYR A 161 11.02 10.45 10.06
N THR A 162 9.79 10.07 10.34
CA THR A 162 9.47 9.07 11.36
C THR A 162 9.54 7.68 10.75
N PHE A 163 10.21 6.74 11.44
CA PHE A 163 10.19 5.32 11.12
C PHE A 163 10.25 4.47 12.39
N ASN A 164 9.12 3.87 12.77
CA ASN A 164 8.96 3.11 14.01
C ASN A 164 9.31 1.63 13.81
N VAL A 165 10.56 1.33 13.52
CA VAL A 165 11.03 -0.02 13.20
C VAL A 165 10.65 -1.08 14.25
N ASP A 166 10.57 -0.71 15.51
CA ASP A 166 10.20 -1.62 16.61
C ASP A 166 8.75 -2.11 16.52
N LYS A 167 7.86 -1.33 15.93
CA LYS A 167 6.45 -1.69 15.74
C LYS A 167 6.24 -2.71 14.62
N VAL A 168 7.22 -2.86 13.74
CA VAL A 168 7.13 -3.73 12.55
C VAL A 168 8.15 -4.87 12.56
N LYS A 169 8.84 -5.11 13.69
CA LYS A 169 9.72 -6.27 13.87
C LYS A 169 8.96 -7.57 13.62
N VAL A 170 9.64 -8.53 13.02
CA VAL A 170 9.09 -9.84 12.66
C VAL A 170 9.69 -10.91 13.57
N ARG A 171 8.83 -11.69 14.24
CA ARG A 171 9.26 -12.86 15.01
C ARG A 171 9.64 -13.98 14.06
N ARG A 172 10.89 -14.38 14.07
CA ARG A 172 11.41 -15.44 13.20
C ARG A 172 12.04 -16.57 14.03
N LYS A 173 11.86 -17.81 13.54
CA LYS A 173 12.56 -18.97 14.11
C LYS A 173 14.04 -18.86 13.86
N VAL A 174 14.85 -19.14 14.89
CA VAL A 174 16.32 -19.13 14.80
C VAL A 174 16.78 -20.46 14.24
N ILE A 175 17.41 -20.42 13.05
CA ILE A 175 17.94 -21.63 12.38
C ILE A 175 19.31 -22.01 12.98
N ALA A 176 20.17 -21.03 13.26
CA ALA A 176 21.48 -21.21 13.84
C ALA A 176 21.58 -20.41 15.15
N PRO A 177 21.27 -21.00 16.31
CA PRO A 177 21.26 -20.30 17.59
C PRO A 177 22.69 -20.01 18.04
N TYR A 178 23.07 -18.72 18.06
CA TYR A 178 24.36 -18.28 18.58
C TYR A 178 24.25 -17.94 20.07
N LYS A 179 25.16 -18.48 20.87
CA LYS A 179 25.24 -18.23 22.30
C LYS A 179 26.57 -17.53 22.65
N ILE A 180 26.53 -16.59 23.58
CA ILE A 180 27.69 -15.97 24.21
C ILE A 180 27.65 -16.38 25.67
N ASP A 181 28.74 -16.95 26.18
CA ASP A 181 28.86 -17.45 27.55
C ASP A 181 27.70 -18.38 27.98
N GLY A 182 27.28 -19.26 27.05
CA GLY A 182 26.18 -20.21 27.26
C GLY A 182 24.76 -19.62 27.21
N LYS A 183 24.62 -18.30 27.05
CA LYS A 183 23.32 -17.62 26.99
C LYS A 183 22.97 -17.22 25.55
N PRO A 184 21.67 -17.25 25.17
CA PRO A 184 21.23 -16.70 23.89
C PRO A 184 21.67 -15.24 23.72
N LYS A 185 22.24 -14.90 22.55
CA LYS A 185 22.70 -13.53 22.28
C LYS A 185 21.55 -12.56 22.00
N ASP A 186 20.64 -12.96 21.10
CA ASP A 186 19.58 -12.09 20.56
C ASP A 186 18.29 -12.88 20.23
N TRP A 187 18.07 -13.99 20.93
CA TRP A 187 16.92 -14.87 20.73
C TRP A 187 16.40 -15.43 22.05
N GLU A 188 15.17 -15.89 22.05
CA GLU A 188 14.46 -16.47 23.17
C GLU A 188 14.30 -17.97 22.97
N GLU A 189 14.53 -18.76 24.03
CA GLU A 189 14.21 -20.17 24.09
C GLU A 189 12.79 -20.33 24.59
N THR A 190 11.93 -21.00 23.81
CA THR A 190 10.54 -21.25 24.16
C THR A 190 10.21 -22.73 24.02
N ALA A 191 9.05 -23.16 24.57
CA ALA A 191 8.57 -24.54 24.40
C ALA A 191 8.36 -24.92 22.91
N GLU A 192 8.12 -23.95 22.03
CA GLU A 192 7.90 -24.14 20.60
C GLU A 192 9.17 -24.02 19.76
N GLY A 193 10.31 -23.71 20.38
CA GLY A 193 11.60 -23.53 19.75
C GLY A 193 12.24 -22.17 20.04
N ASN A 194 13.29 -21.87 19.30
CA ASN A 194 14.07 -20.65 19.46
C ASN A 194 13.61 -19.58 18.50
N PHE A 195 13.31 -18.39 19.00
CA PHE A 195 12.79 -17.27 18.21
C PHE A 195 13.53 -15.97 18.52
N ARG A 196 13.56 -15.08 17.54
CA ARG A 196 14.02 -13.71 17.72
C ARG A 196 13.14 -12.72 16.97
N ASN A 197 13.06 -11.49 17.45
CA ASN A 197 12.46 -10.39 16.75
C ASN A 197 13.53 -9.72 15.87
N THR A 198 13.34 -9.81 14.54
CA THR A 198 14.26 -9.24 13.56
C THR A 198 13.68 -7.99 12.91
N TYR A 199 14.54 -7.12 12.44
CA TYR A 199 14.13 -6.03 11.57
C TYR A 199 13.51 -6.58 10.28
N PRO A 200 12.41 -5.98 9.79
CA PRO A 200 11.78 -6.43 8.55
C PRO A 200 12.71 -6.15 7.36
N SER A 201 12.74 -7.08 6.42
CA SER A 201 13.39 -6.83 5.13
C SER A 201 12.45 -6.04 4.20
N ASN A 202 12.99 -5.57 3.08
CA ASN A 202 12.20 -4.98 2.00
C ASN A 202 11.59 -6.02 1.05
N PHE A 203 11.67 -7.30 1.38
CA PHE A 203 10.97 -8.40 0.72
C PHE A 203 9.95 -8.99 1.68
N TRP A 204 8.66 -8.87 1.34
CA TRP A 204 7.54 -9.27 2.20
C TRP A 204 6.86 -10.51 1.64
N ASP A 205 7.10 -11.64 2.28
CA ASP A 205 6.56 -12.96 1.97
C ASP A 205 5.51 -13.45 2.98
N ASP A 206 5.25 -12.63 4.01
CA ASP A 206 4.39 -12.95 5.15
C ASP A 206 2.99 -12.35 5.07
N ILE A 207 2.62 -11.74 3.92
CA ILE A 207 1.34 -11.07 3.72
C ILE A 207 0.63 -11.69 2.53
N SER A 208 -0.44 -12.44 2.81
CA SER A 208 -1.29 -13.02 1.76
C SER A 208 -2.23 -11.99 1.15
N ILE A 209 -2.57 -12.19 -0.13
CA ILE A 209 -3.71 -11.48 -0.72
C ILE A 209 -5.01 -11.90 -0.01
N PRO A 210 -6.03 -11.03 0.04
CA PRO A 210 -7.33 -11.42 0.57
C PRO A 210 -7.96 -12.52 -0.27
N TYR A 211 -8.15 -13.71 0.32
CA TYR A 211 -8.88 -14.82 -0.28
C TYR A 211 -10.35 -14.79 0.14
N TRP A 212 -11.22 -15.39 -0.65
CA TRP A 212 -12.65 -15.50 -0.38
C TRP A 212 -13.02 -16.11 0.99
N SER A 213 -12.10 -16.83 1.63
CA SER A 213 -12.27 -17.39 2.99
C SER A 213 -11.82 -16.43 4.10
N MET A 214 -11.26 -15.27 3.77
CA MET A 214 -10.81 -14.26 4.74
C MET A 214 -11.90 -13.20 4.97
N PRO A 215 -12.11 -12.74 6.22
CA PRO A 215 -13.19 -11.80 6.54
C PRO A 215 -13.02 -10.42 5.93
N GLU A 216 -11.80 -10.02 5.56
CA GLU A 216 -11.49 -8.75 4.89
C GLU A 216 -11.77 -8.78 3.38
N ASN A 217 -12.01 -9.97 2.79
CA ASN A 217 -12.13 -10.10 1.34
C ASN A 217 -13.39 -9.39 0.81
N THR A 218 -13.22 -8.62 -0.26
CA THR A 218 -14.30 -7.97 -1.00
C THR A 218 -14.30 -8.42 -2.46
N ALA A 219 -15.31 -8.03 -3.22
CA ALA A 219 -15.37 -8.26 -4.67
C ALA A 219 -14.35 -7.42 -5.47
N HIS A 220 -13.60 -6.51 -4.83
CA HIS A 220 -12.63 -5.67 -5.52
C HIS A 220 -11.41 -6.50 -5.99
N PRO A 221 -11.11 -6.55 -7.29
CA PRO A 221 -10.13 -7.51 -7.85
C PRO A 221 -8.67 -7.21 -7.48
N THR A 222 -8.37 -6.00 -7.01
CA THR A 222 -7.02 -5.55 -6.64
C THR A 222 -6.94 -5.01 -5.22
N GLN A 223 -7.83 -5.50 -4.35
CA GLN A 223 -7.83 -5.12 -2.94
C GLN A 223 -6.45 -5.33 -2.32
N LYS A 224 -5.95 -4.31 -1.61
CA LYS A 224 -4.76 -4.45 -0.77
C LYS A 224 -5.14 -5.10 0.57
N PRO A 225 -4.31 -6.02 1.10
CA PRO A 225 -4.54 -6.63 2.41
C PRO A 225 -4.49 -5.59 3.54
N GLU A 226 -5.38 -5.72 4.53
CA GLU A 226 -5.35 -4.86 5.74
C GLU A 226 -4.00 -4.95 6.45
N LYS A 227 -3.41 -6.14 6.55
CA LYS A 227 -2.09 -6.37 7.15
C LYS A 227 -0.98 -5.57 6.45
N LEU A 228 -1.05 -5.41 5.12
CA LEU A 228 -0.08 -4.62 4.37
C LEU A 228 -0.20 -3.14 4.74
N ILE A 229 -1.41 -2.60 4.70
CA ILE A 229 -1.66 -1.19 5.02
C ILE A 229 -1.31 -0.90 6.49
N ALA A 230 -1.72 -1.77 7.41
CA ALA A 230 -1.37 -1.64 8.83
C ALA A 230 0.16 -1.62 9.06
N LYS A 231 0.93 -2.46 8.35
CA LYS A 231 2.39 -2.48 8.44
C LYS A 231 3.03 -1.17 7.97
N LEU A 232 2.47 -0.55 6.90
CA LEU A 232 2.92 0.76 6.42
C LEU A 232 2.58 1.89 7.40
N ILE A 233 1.40 1.84 8.04
CA ILE A 233 0.96 2.85 9.02
C ILE A 233 1.77 2.76 10.31
N LEU A 234 2.13 1.55 10.75
CA LEU A 234 2.84 1.34 12.01
C LEU A 234 4.34 1.65 11.91
N ALA A 235 4.89 1.57 10.70
CA ALA A 235 6.30 1.89 10.46
C ALA A 235 6.55 3.39 10.50
#